data_a8facd9988af8424ced6ab425e3ec15e
#
_entry.id   a8facd9988af8424ced6ab425e3ec15e
#
_cell.length_a   1.000
_cell.length_b   1.000
_cell.length_c   1.000
_cell.angle_alpha   90.00
_cell.angle_beta   90.00
_cell.angle_gamma   90.00
#
_symmetry.space_group_name_H-M   'P 1'
#
loop_
_entity.id
_entity.type
_entity.pdbx_description
1 polymer ?
#
loop_
_entity_poly.entity_id
_entity_poly.type
_entity_poly.pdbx_seq_one_letter_code
_entity_poly.pdbx_strand_id
1 'polypeptide(L)'
;MNLKILSLLIIEVCILLPDVCYAFFSKDVHLLNMQNGLADNTVSAVYKDKEGFVWFGTRNGLSRYDGRRITNFEISSSYPSISNLKEAFDGVLAFVDNGVFSAFDLKKERFLSVVSSSGQGIPSRGMLQKNDSLVWVISGSELHLMKRCASKEGELRLRVEEKYTGWDNQDNLLVAITYSSDKKSICLIDEKGRIILLDATNLNSFRVIDLGRTGSLSVNSVLYDDGRIWISTIAHGVIYYNERTGKIKQL
;
A
#
# COMPACT_ATOMS: atom_id res chain seq x y z
N MET A 1 47.09 -9.55 -28.29
CA MET A 1 46.89 -8.28 -27.61
C MET A 1 46.57 -8.59 -26.15
N ASN A 2 47.35 -8.08 -25.22
CA ASN A 2 47.32 -8.52 -23.82
C ASN A 2 46.01 -8.00 -23.13
N LEU A 3 45.25 -8.83 -22.47
CA LEU A 3 43.96 -8.49 -21.83
C LEU A 3 44.06 -7.27 -20.90
N LYS A 4 45.20 -7.08 -20.28
CA LYS A 4 45.52 -5.92 -19.41
C LYS A 4 45.62 -4.59 -20.18
N ILE A 5 46.10 -4.63 -21.44
CA ILE A 5 46.20 -3.43 -22.28
C ILE A 5 44.79 -3.04 -22.81
N LEU A 6 43.96 -4.04 -23.11
CA LEU A 6 42.58 -3.82 -23.54
C LEU A 6 41.73 -3.20 -22.41
N SER A 7 41.91 -3.67 -21.16
CA SER A 7 41.19 -3.11 -20.01
C SER A 7 41.62 -1.67 -19.68
N LEU A 8 42.92 -1.33 -19.83
CA LEU A 8 43.41 0.04 -19.65
C LEU A 8 42.83 0.98 -20.74
N LEU A 9 42.80 0.55 -22.00
CA LEU A 9 42.25 1.33 -23.10
C LEU A 9 40.72 1.61 -22.91
N ILE A 10 39.96 0.64 -22.39
CA ILE A 10 38.54 0.83 -22.08
C ILE A 10 38.35 1.84 -20.94
N ILE A 11 39.22 1.81 -19.92
CA ILE A 11 39.17 2.79 -18.81
C ILE A 11 39.54 4.20 -19.28
N GLU A 12 40.53 4.35 -20.12
CA GLU A 12 40.90 5.66 -20.69
C GLU A 12 39.79 6.24 -21.59
N VAL A 13 39.14 5.42 -22.40
CA VAL A 13 38.01 5.87 -23.24
C VAL A 13 36.82 6.30 -22.38
N CYS A 14 36.53 5.62 -21.27
CA CYS A 14 35.48 6.03 -20.32
C CYS A 14 35.79 7.33 -19.58
N ILE A 15 37.06 7.67 -19.38
CA ILE A 15 37.50 8.94 -18.74
C ILE A 15 37.44 10.11 -19.73
N LEU A 16 37.74 9.84 -21.02
CA LEU A 16 37.82 10.89 -22.06
C LEU A 16 36.44 11.23 -22.67
N LEU A 17 35.41 10.40 -22.46
CA LEU A 17 34.05 10.62 -22.96
C LEU A 17 33.03 10.50 -21.82
N PRO A 18 33.01 11.43 -20.85
CA PRO A 18 32.07 11.39 -19.75
C PRO A 18 30.61 11.39 -20.22
N ASP A 19 30.31 12.03 -21.35
CA ASP A 19 28.96 12.09 -21.92
C ASP A 19 28.45 10.73 -22.44
N VAL A 20 29.33 9.83 -22.85
CA VAL A 20 28.96 8.47 -23.28
C VAL A 20 28.59 7.57 -22.09
N CYS A 21 29.19 7.80 -20.93
CA CYS A 21 28.87 7.06 -19.72
C CYS A 21 27.50 7.45 -19.14
N TYR A 22 27.06 8.70 -19.32
CA TYR A 22 25.73 9.16 -18.92
C TYR A 22 24.59 8.57 -19.78
N ALA A 23 24.86 8.23 -21.04
CA ALA A 23 23.86 7.61 -21.93
C ALA A 23 23.41 6.20 -21.48
N PHE A 24 24.21 5.48 -20.67
CA PHE A 24 23.85 4.19 -20.12
C PHE A 24 22.95 4.27 -18.89
N PHE A 25 22.75 5.45 -18.30
CA PHE A 25 21.93 5.72 -17.13
C PHE A 25 20.74 6.63 -17.38
N SER A 26 20.38 6.89 -18.62
CA SER A 26 19.11 7.55 -18.90
C SER A 26 18.00 6.56 -18.52
N LYS A 27 17.45 6.70 -17.31
CA LYS A 27 16.17 6.07 -16.98
C LYS A 27 15.16 6.67 -17.95
N ASP A 28 14.63 5.85 -18.85
CA ASP A 28 13.47 6.25 -19.64
C ASP A 28 12.33 6.56 -18.68
N VAL A 29 12.05 7.85 -18.52
CA VAL A 29 10.93 8.31 -17.72
C VAL A 29 9.72 8.36 -18.63
N HIS A 30 8.77 7.45 -18.41
CA HIS A 30 7.49 7.45 -19.11
C HIS A 30 6.45 8.19 -18.27
N LEU A 31 5.92 9.28 -18.81
CA LEU A 31 4.81 9.98 -18.20
C LEU A 31 3.50 9.28 -18.57
N LEU A 32 2.78 8.73 -17.56
CA LEU A 32 1.44 8.20 -17.74
C LEU A 32 0.41 9.23 -17.29
N ASN A 33 -0.49 9.62 -18.18
CA ASN A 33 -1.56 10.59 -17.94
C ASN A 33 -2.81 10.24 -18.79
N MET A 34 -3.85 11.06 -18.69
CA MET A 34 -5.09 10.86 -19.47
C MET A 34 -4.86 10.92 -20.98
N GLN A 35 -3.86 11.66 -21.48
CA GLN A 35 -3.57 11.74 -22.91
C GLN A 35 -3.03 10.42 -23.47
N ASN A 36 -2.38 9.62 -22.65
CA ASN A 36 -1.89 8.28 -23.00
C ASN A 36 -2.67 7.14 -22.36
N GLY A 37 -3.90 7.43 -21.93
CA GLY A 37 -4.91 6.41 -21.62
C GLY A 37 -5.24 6.18 -20.15
N LEU A 38 -4.61 6.91 -19.21
CA LEU A 38 -4.97 6.80 -17.79
C LEU A 38 -6.41 7.30 -17.55
N ALA A 39 -7.17 6.66 -16.69
CA ALA A 39 -8.56 7.02 -16.42
C ALA A 39 -8.72 8.43 -15.82
N ASP A 40 -7.75 8.86 -14.98
CA ASP A 40 -7.68 10.21 -14.41
C ASP A 40 -6.22 10.53 -14.03
N ASN A 41 -5.84 11.82 -14.12
CA ASN A 41 -4.49 12.27 -13.74
C ASN A 41 -4.26 12.25 -12.22
N THR A 42 -5.32 12.18 -11.42
CA THR A 42 -5.22 12.06 -9.96
C THR A 42 -5.07 10.60 -9.58
N VAL A 43 -3.83 10.18 -9.38
CA VAL A 43 -3.47 8.83 -8.92
C VAL A 43 -3.29 8.88 -7.40
N SER A 44 -4.08 8.11 -6.69
CA SER A 44 -4.07 8.03 -5.21
C SER A 44 -3.46 6.72 -4.68
N ALA A 45 -3.35 5.69 -5.53
CA ALA A 45 -2.73 4.42 -5.17
C ALA A 45 -2.05 3.78 -6.38
N VAL A 46 -0.92 3.09 -6.14
CA VAL A 46 -0.19 2.32 -7.14
C VAL A 46 0.16 0.97 -6.55
N TYR A 47 -0.03 -0.08 -7.34
CA TYR A 47 0.31 -1.44 -6.96
C TYR A 47 0.83 -2.22 -8.18
N LYS A 48 1.90 -2.98 -8.01
CA LYS A 48 2.40 -3.92 -9.02
C LYS A 48 2.03 -5.34 -8.61
N ASP A 49 1.27 -6.03 -9.46
CA ASP A 49 0.86 -7.41 -9.18
C ASP A 49 1.96 -8.44 -9.48
N LYS A 50 1.68 -9.71 -9.19
CA LYS A 50 2.62 -10.83 -9.39
C LYS A 50 2.94 -11.11 -10.86
N GLU A 51 2.04 -10.72 -11.77
CA GLU A 51 2.19 -10.89 -13.21
C GLU A 51 2.96 -9.74 -13.85
N GLY A 52 3.25 -8.70 -13.08
CA GLY A 52 4.03 -7.54 -13.51
C GLY A 52 3.21 -6.36 -14.00
N PHE A 53 1.88 -6.44 -14.02
CA PHE A 53 1.02 -5.31 -14.33
C PHE A 53 1.09 -4.25 -13.23
N VAL A 54 1.06 -2.98 -13.63
CA VAL A 54 0.98 -1.87 -12.71
C VAL A 54 -0.44 -1.33 -12.66
N TRP A 55 -1.03 -1.34 -11.48
CA TRP A 55 -2.38 -0.87 -11.22
C TRP A 55 -2.35 0.51 -10.60
N PHE A 56 -3.22 1.38 -11.08
CA PHE A 56 -3.41 2.74 -10.57
C PHE A 56 -4.84 2.88 -10.04
N GLY A 57 -4.97 3.29 -8.80
CA GLY A 57 -6.21 3.77 -8.24
C GLY A 57 -6.36 5.25 -8.56
N THR A 58 -7.40 5.62 -9.27
CA THR A 58 -7.65 6.99 -9.72
C THR A 58 -9.02 7.49 -9.27
N ARG A 59 -9.30 8.78 -9.49
CA ARG A 59 -10.65 9.35 -9.26
C ARG A 59 -11.71 8.83 -10.22
N ASN A 60 -11.34 8.07 -11.24
CA ASN A 60 -12.27 7.55 -12.25
C ASN A 60 -12.26 6.01 -12.32
N GLY A 61 -11.76 5.35 -11.26
CA GLY A 61 -11.69 3.90 -11.16
C GLY A 61 -10.26 3.36 -11.19
N LEU A 62 -10.11 2.12 -11.64
CA LEU A 62 -8.82 1.45 -11.75
C LEU A 62 -8.28 1.54 -13.18
N SER A 63 -6.98 1.76 -13.29
CA SER A 63 -6.24 1.63 -14.56
C SER A 63 -5.16 0.58 -14.40
N ARG A 64 -5.00 -0.32 -15.40
CA ARG A 64 -3.95 -1.35 -15.45
C ARG A 64 -3.02 -1.08 -16.62
N TYR A 65 -1.74 -1.02 -16.36
CA TYR A 65 -0.68 -0.83 -17.35
C TYR A 65 0.13 -2.13 -17.52
N ASP A 66 0.26 -2.60 -18.76
CA ASP A 66 0.98 -3.83 -19.13
C ASP A 66 2.43 -3.58 -19.60
N GLY A 67 2.92 -2.35 -19.48
CA GLY A 67 4.20 -1.91 -20.05
C GLY A 67 4.08 -1.25 -21.41
N ARG A 68 2.91 -1.28 -22.07
CA ARG A 68 2.65 -0.70 -23.39
C ARG A 68 1.30 0.02 -23.46
N ARG A 69 0.26 -0.57 -22.88
CA ARG A 69 -1.12 -0.09 -22.96
C ARG A 69 -1.74 0.04 -21.58
N ILE A 70 -2.70 0.95 -21.49
CA ILE A 70 -3.52 1.13 -20.30
C ILE A 70 -4.93 0.60 -20.60
N THR A 71 -5.45 -0.22 -19.68
CA THR A 71 -6.84 -0.68 -19.67
C THR A 71 -7.53 -0.10 -18.46
N ASN A 72 -8.71 0.52 -18.65
CA ASN A 72 -9.47 1.17 -17.60
C ASN A 72 -10.67 0.33 -17.18
N PHE A 73 -10.98 0.35 -15.88
CA PHE A 73 -12.12 -0.32 -15.26
C PHE A 73 -12.86 0.73 -14.43
N GLU A 74 -14.05 1.13 -14.92
CA GLU A 74 -14.88 2.14 -14.28
C GLU A 74 -15.55 1.55 -13.04
N ILE A 75 -15.52 2.30 -11.94
CA ILE A 75 -16.22 1.97 -10.71
C ILE A 75 -17.54 2.72 -10.65
N SER A 76 -18.59 2.07 -10.15
CA SER A 76 -19.95 2.66 -10.09
C SER A 76 -20.09 3.77 -9.03
N SER A 77 -19.05 4.10 -8.29
CA SER A 77 -19.04 5.22 -7.35
C SER A 77 -18.96 6.56 -8.10
N SER A 78 -19.79 7.52 -7.71
CA SER A 78 -19.85 8.83 -8.38
C SER A 78 -18.56 9.66 -8.25
N TYR A 79 -17.77 9.44 -7.21
CA TYR A 79 -16.47 10.10 -6.96
C TYR A 79 -15.57 9.13 -6.19
N PRO A 80 -14.94 8.17 -6.87
CA PRO A 80 -14.09 7.19 -6.19
C PRO A 80 -12.90 7.86 -5.49
N SER A 81 -12.56 7.37 -4.31
CA SER A 81 -11.35 7.75 -3.57
C SER A 81 -10.60 6.48 -3.21
N ILE A 82 -9.86 5.95 -4.20
CA ILE A 82 -9.18 4.67 -4.08
C ILE A 82 -7.88 4.84 -3.30
N SER A 83 -7.74 4.08 -2.23
CA SER A 83 -6.51 3.99 -1.43
C SER A 83 -6.21 2.54 -1.05
N ASN A 84 -5.03 2.27 -0.48
CA ASN A 84 -4.64 0.94 -0.01
C ASN A 84 -4.80 -0.19 -1.05
N LEU A 85 -4.46 0.07 -2.31
CA LEU A 85 -4.57 -0.89 -3.41
C LEU A 85 -3.53 -2.00 -3.25
N LYS A 86 -3.97 -3.24 -3.05
CA LYS A 86 -3.13 -4.44 -2.82
C LYS A 86 -3.88 -5.71 -3.19
N GLU A 87 -3.17 -6.79 -3.46
CA GLU A 87 -3.77 -8.13 -3.50
C GLU A 87 -4.09 -8.58 -2.07
N ALA A 88 -5.36 -8.86 -1.78
CA ALA A 88 -5.83 -9.31 -0.47
C ALA A 88 -6.01 -10.83 -0.39
N PHE A 89 -6.37 -11.45 -1.51
CA PHE A 89 -6.51 -12.88 -1.68
C PHE A 89 -5.97 -13.24 -3.06
N ASP A 90 -5.61 -14.50 -3.29
CA ASP A 90 -5.11 -14.93 -4.60
C ASP A 90 -6.12 -14.59 -5.70
N GLY A 91 -5.67 -13.81 -6.69
CA GLY A 91 -6.49 -13.33 -7.80
C GLY A 91 -7.51 -12.25 -7.45
N VAL A 92 -7.45 -11.66 -6.25
CA VAL A 92 -8.35 -10.58 -5.82
C VAL A 92 -7.58 -9.35 -5.40
N LEU A 93 -7.65 -8.32 -6.21
CA LEU A 93 -7.16 -7.00 -5.89
C LEU A 93 -8.16 -6.28 -4.98
N ALA A 94 -7.72 -5.84 -3.81
CA ALA A 94 -8.55 -5.12 -2.87
C ALA A 94 -8.05 -3.69 -2.70
N PHE A 95 -8.95 -2.80 -2.36
CA PHE A 95 -8.69 -1.38 -2.13
C PHE A 95 -9.76 -0.81 -1.19
N VAL A 96 -9.48 0.38 -0.69
CA VAL A 96 -10.48 1.17 0.05
C VAL A 96 -11.03 2.22 -0.89
N ASP A 97 -12.33 2.22 -1.11
CA ASP A 97 -13.05 3.29 -1.84
C ASP A 97 -13.97 4.03 -0.88
N ASN A 98 -13.71 5.32 -0.70
CA ASN A 98 -14.51 6.18 0.20
C ASN A 98 -14.72 5.59 1.61
N GLY A 99 -13.69 4.95 2.17
CA GLY A 99 -13.76 4.36 3.50
C GLY A 99 -14.44 2.98 3.55
N VAL A 100 -14.68 2.34 2.41
CA VAL A 100 -15.28 1.01 2.31
C VAL A 100 -14.32 0.04 1.63
N PHE A 101 -14.20 -1.16 2.17
CA PHE A 101 -13.46 -2.25 1.55
C PHE A 101 -14.11 -2.64 0.23
N SER A 102 -13.35 -2.55 -0.84
CA SER A 102 -13.77 -2.86 -2.19
C SER A 102 -12.82 -3.87 -2.84
N ALA A 103 -13.25 -4.60 -3.85
CA ALA A 103 -12.46 -5.64 -4.47
C ALA A 103 -12.72 -5.79 -5.96
N PHE A 104 -11.70 -6.29 -6.66
CA PHE A 104 -11.71 -6.55 -8.09
C PHE A 104 -11.15 -7.96 -8.37
N ASP A 105 -11.87 -8.76 -9.15
CA ASP A 105 -11.44 -10.10 -9.59
C ASP A 105 -10.49 -9.95 -10.78
N LEU A 106 -9.22 -10.29 -10.57
CA LEU A 106 -8.16 -10.15 -11.60
C LEU A 106 -8.39 -11.08 -12.80
N LYS A 107 -8.98 -12.27 -12.60
CA LYS A 107 -9.21 -13.25 -13.67
C LYS A 107 -10.43 -12.91 -14.51
N LYS A 108 -11.50 -12.43 -13.86
CA LYS A 108 -12.76 -12.11 -14.52
C LYS A 108 -12.86 -10.64 -14.92
N GLU A 109 -11.84 -9.84 -14.58
CA GLU A 109 -11.73 -8.41 -14.86
C GLU A 109 -13.00 -7.63 -14.49
N ARG A 110 -13.51 -7.87 -13.27
CA ARG A 110 -14.72 -7.22 -12.77
C ARG A 110 -14.67 -6.87 -11.30
N PHE A 111 -15.39 -5.84 -10.92
CA PHE A 111 -15.59 -5.51 -9.51
C PHE A 111 -16.44 -6.59 -8.82
N LEU A 112 -16.12 -6.84 -7.54
CA LEU A 112 -16.85 -7.73 -6.67
C LEU A 112 -17.73 -6.93 -5.72
N SER A 113 -18.94 -7.42 -5.46
CA SER A 113 -19.75 -6.92 -4.36
C SER A 113 -19.18 -7.42 -3.04
N VAL A 114 -18.59 -6.54 -2.24
CA VAL A 114 -17.98 -6.91 -0.97
C VAL A 114 -18.98 -6.73 0.16
N VAL A 115 -19.26 -7.82 0.88
CA VAL A 115 -20.20 -7.82 1.99
C VAL A 115 -19.66 -8.57 3.21
N SER A 116 -20.07 -8.11 4.39
CA SER A 116 -19.87 -8.83 5.64
C SER A 116 -20.79 -10.06 5.73
N SER A 117 -20.63 -10.88 6.74
CA SER A 117 -21.54 -12.01 7.02
C SER A 117 -23.00 -11.57 7.21
N SER A 118 -23.23 -10.34 7.67
CA SER A 118 -24.57 -9.75 7.80
C SER A 118 -25.13 -9.15 6.49
N GLY A 119 -24.35 -9.18 5.39
CA GLY A 119 -24.75 -8.61 4.09
C GLY A 119 -24.50 -7.11 3.94
N GLN A 120 -23.84 -6.47 4.89
CA GLN A 120 -23.52 -5.05 4.85
C GLN A 120 -22.12 -4.80 4.29
N GLY A 121 -21.87 -3.61 3.76
CA GLY A 121 -20.53 -3.15 3.39
C GLY A 121 -19.59 -3.15 4.60
N ILE A 122 -18.30 -3.23 4.34
CA ILE A 122 -17.27 -3.33 5.38
C ILE A 122 -16.53 -2.00 5.45
N PRO A 123 -16.72 -1.18 6.50
CA PRO A 123 -15.92 0.03 6.70
C PRO A 123 -14.44 -0.32 6.80
N SER A 124 -13.58 0.42 6.09
CA SER A 124 -12.15 0.17 6.10
C SER A 124 -11.36 1.46 5.85
N ARG A 125 -10.25 1.63 6.55
CA ARG A 125 -9.23 2.66 6.29
C ARG A 125 -7.92 2.08 5.82
N GLY A 126 -7.79 0.76 5.84
CA GLY A 126 -6.60 0.06 5.39
C GLY A 126 -6.75 -1.45 5.57
N MET A 127 -5.97 -2.19 4.80
CA MET A 127 -5.98 -3.64 4.85
C MET A 127 -4.59 -4.21 4.61
N LEU A 128 -4.40 -5.47 5.01
CA LEU A 128 -3.14 -6.17 4.86
C LEU A 128 -3.40 -7.67 4.73
N GLN A 129 -2.95 -8.28 3.65
CA GLN A 129 -3.08 -9.73 3.45
C GLN A 129 -2.32 -10.49 4.56
N LYS A 130 -3.00 -11.42 5.24
CA LYS A 130 -2.35 -12.37 6.15
C LYS A 130 -1.97 -13.66 5.42
N ASN A 131 -2.90 -14.21 4.65
CA ASN A 131 -2.72 -15.39 3.77
C ASN A 131 -3.87 -15.44 2.75
N ASP A 132 -3.98 -16.53 1.98
CA ASP A 132 -5.00 -16.66 0.91
C ASP A 132 -6.46 -16.71 1.40
N SER A 133 -6.68 -16.81 2.70
CA SER A 133 -8.01 -16.89 3.30
C SER A 133 -8.30 -15.77 4.30
N LEU A 134 -7.27 -15.07 4.78
CA LEU A 134 -7.36 -14.11 5.88
C LEU A 134 -6.76 -12.76 5.49
N VAL A 135 -7.45 -11.70 5.87
CA VAL A 135 -7.03 -10.31 5.68
C VAL A 135 -7.21 -9.53 6.99
N TRP A 136 -6.23 -8.70 7.29
CA TRP A 136 -6.34 -7.67 8.33
C TRP A 136 -7.06 -6.47 7.76
N VAL A 137 -8.02 -5.93 8.48
CA VAL A 137 -8.78 -4.74 8.10
C VAL A 137 -8.85 -3.77 9.25
N ILE A 138 -8.49 -2.52 9.02
CA ILE A 138 -8.70 -1.43 9.98
C ILE A 138 -10.14 -0.93 9.86
N SER A 139 -10.88 -0.94 10.95
CA SER A 139 -12.23 -0.41 11.05
C SER A 139 -12.39 0.44 12.29
N GLY A 140 -12.43 1.77 12.14
CA GLY A 140 -12.41 2.68 13.27
C GLY A 140 -11.09 2.60 14.06
N SER A 141 -11.18 2.38 15.36
CA SER A 141 -10.04 2.14 16.28
C SER A 141 -9.65 0.66 16.40
N GLU A 142 -10.33 -0.23 15.65
CA GLU A 142 -10.16 -1.67 15.74
C GLU A 142 -9.36 -2.24 14.58
N LEU A 143 -8.59 -3.30 14.85
CA LEU A 143 -7.99 -4.17 13.85
C LEU A 143 -8.79 -5.48 13.81
N HIS A 144 -9.40 -5.78 12.68
CA HIS A 144 -10.17 -7.00 12.47
C HIS A 144 -9.38 -8.01 11.66
N LEU A 145 -9.34 -9.25 12.12
CA LEU A 145 -8.96 -10.38 11.29
C LEU A 145 -10.23 -10.89 10.60
N MET A 146 -10.27 -10.80 9.29
CA MET A 146 -11.42 -11.22 8.50
C MET A 146 -11.08 -12.42 7.62
N LYS A 147 -12.01 -13.38 7.55
CA LYS A 147 -11.88 -14.60 6.75
C LYS A 147 -12.80 -14.54 5.54
N ARG A 148 -12.26 -14.94 4.40
CA ARG A 148 -13.03 -15.16 3.17
C ARG A 148 -13.95 -16.38 3.36
N CYS A 149 -15.25 -16.19 3.07
CA CYS A 149 -16.27 -17.23 3.13
C CYS A 149 -16.73 -17.62 1.72
N ALA A 150 -17.43 -18.75 1.62
CA ALA A 150 -18.17 -19.09 0.40
C ALA A 150 -19.16 -17.99 0.05
N SER A 151 -19.21 -17.60 -1.21
CA SER A 151 -20.04 -16.51 -1.71
C SER A 151 -20.58 -16.82 -3.09
N LYS A 152 -21.59 -16.05 -3.51
CA LYS A 152 -22.13 -16.12 -4.87
C LYS A 152 -21.08 -15.65 -5.87
N GLU A 153 -21.31 -15.97 -7.13
CA GLU A 153 -20.52 -15.40 -8.20
C GLU A 153 -20.64 -13.86 -8.23
N GLY A 154 -19.51 -13.17 -8.34
CA GLY A 154 -19.46 -11.70 -8.29
C GLY A 154 -19.52 -11.09 -6.90
N GLU A 155 -19.52 -11.91 -5.85
CA GLU A 155 -19.51 -11.47 -4.46
C GLU A 155 -18.25 -11.92 -3.74
N LEU A 156 -17.70 -11.09 -2.88
CA LEU A 156 -16.68 -11.41 -1.88
C LEU A 156 -17.31 -11.26 -0.50
N ARG A 157 -17.49 -12.39 0.20
CA ARG A 157 -18.05 -12.39 1.55
C ARG A 157 -16.96 -12.58 2.57
N LEU A 158 -16.91 -11.67 3.56
CA LEU A 158 -15.93 -11.70 4.64
C LEU A 158 -16.65 -11.83 5.99
N ARG A 159 -16.07 -12.65 6.88
CA ARG A 159 -16.51 -12.79 8.27
C ARG A 159 -15.40 -12.36 9.21
N VAL A 160 -15.75 -11.62 10.25
CA VAL A 160 -14.82 -11.29 11.33
C VAL A 160 -14.54 -12.57 12.14
N GLU A 161 -13.28 -12.97 12.21
CA GLU A 161 -12.81 -14.07 13.05
C GLU A 161 -12.39 -13.55 14.42
N GLU A 162 -11.64 -12.45 14.43
CA GLU A 162 -11.08 -11.86 15.64
C GLU A 162 -11.09 -10.33 15.54
N LYS A 163 -11.19 -9.67 16.68
CA LYS A 163 -11.09 -8.23 16.83
C LYS A 163 -10.04 -7.89 17.87
N TYR A 164 -9.24 -6.89 17.57
CA TYR A 164 -8.20 -6.38 18.45
C TYR A 164 -8.41 -4.89 18.66
N THR A 165 -8.40 -4.48 19.95
CA THR A 165 -8.63 -3.10 20.41
C THR A 165 -7.74 -2.82 21.60
N GLY A 166 -7.84 -1.59 22.17
CA GLY A 166 -7.25 -1.31 23.48
C GLY A 166 -5.74 -1.11 23.47
N TRP A 167 -5.21 -0.58 22.36
CA TRP A 167 -3.80 -0.22 22.21
C TRP A 167 -3.35 0.80 23.26
N ASP A 168 -4.27 1.59 23.72
CA ASP A 168 -4.26 2.38 24.93
C ASP A 168 -5.73 2.72 25.31
N ASN A 169 -5.96 3.44 26.40
CA ASN A 169 -7.30 3.84 26.85
C ASN A 169 -7.94 4.96 25.97
N GLN A 170 -7.53 5.10 24.71
CA GLN A 170 -8.02 6.13 23.80
C GLN A 170 -8.53 5.50 22.51
N ASP A 171 -9.77 5.79 22.14
CA ASP A 171 -10.43 5.32 20.90
C ASP A 171 -10.00 6.12 19.66
N ASN A 172 -8.69 6.32 19.47
CA ASN A 172 -8.19 7.01 18.28
C ASN A 172 -8.34 6.14 17.04
N LEU A 173 -8.76 6.76 15.94
CA LEU A 173 -8.97 6.07 14.68
C LEU A 173 -7.64 5.59 14.09
N LEU A 174 -7.57 4.33 13.72
CA LEU A 174 -6.46 3.79 12.95
C LEU A 174 -6.55 4.27 11.50
N VAL A 175 -5.45 4.73 10.92
CA VAL A 175 -5.42 5.36 9.60
C VAL A 175 -4.49 4.67 8.61
N ALA A 176 -3.53 3.86 9.08
CA ALA A 176 -2.64 3.08 8.21
C ALA A 176 -2.18 1.78 8.84
N ILE A 177 -1.84 0.81 7.99
CA ILE A 177 -1.34 -0.51 8.38
C ILE A 177 -0.29 -1.00 7.40
N THR A 178 0.79 -1.60 7.90
CA THR A 178 1.79 -2.30 7.10
C THR A 178 2.47 -3.41 7.90
N TYR A 179 3.13 -4.35 7.20
CA TYR A 179 4.09 -5.26 7.81
C TYR A 179 5.49 -4.64 7.88
N SER A 180 6.30 -5.10 8.83
CA SER A 180 7.75 -5.04 8.69
C SER A 180 8.21 -5.85 7.47
N SER A 181 9.38 -5.52 6.90
CA SER A 181 9.92 -6.22 5.72
C SER A 181 10.09 -7.74 5.94
N ASP A 182 10.37 -8.17 7.18
CA ASP A 182 10.47 -9.58 7.58
C ASP A 182 9.11 -10.21 7.97
N LYS A 183 8.01 -9.42 7.91
CA LYS A 183 6.64 -9.79 8.29
C LYS A 183 6.46 -10.27 9.74
N LYS A 184 7.42 -10.02 10.62
CA LYS A 184 7.30 -10.39 12.05
C LYS A 184 6.51 -9.38 12.87
N SER A 185 6.38 -8.16 12.37
CA SER A 185 5.65 -7.10 13.05
C SER A 185 4.59 -6.48 12.16
N ILE A 186 3.47 -6.09 12.76
CA ILE A 186 2.46 -5.24 12.16
C ILE A 186 2.62 -3.84 12.73
N CYS A 187 2.72 -2.85 11.87
CA CYS A 187 2.75 -1.44 12.22
C CYS A 187 1.38 -0.82 11.90
N LEU A 188 0.74 -0.28 12.92
CA LEU A 188 -0.47 0.53 12.79
C LEU A 188 -0.09 1.99 13.07
N ILE A 189 -0.74 2.91 12.39
CA ILE A 189 -0.67 4.35 12.68
C ILE A 189 -2.08 4.83 12.99
N ASP A 190 -2.23 5.64 14.04
CA ASP A 190 -3.48 6.29 14.35
C ASP A 190 -3.54 7.75 13.87
N GLU A 191 -4.70 8.36 13.97
CA GLU A 191 -4.94 9.74 13.54
C GLU A 191 -4.17 10.80 14.36
N LYS A 192 -3.65 10.45 15.53
CA LYS A 192 -2.77 11.31 16.34
C LYS A 192 -1.29 11.14 15.98
N GLY A 193 -0.98 10.23 15.06
CA GLY A 193 0.38 9.94 14.63
C GLY A 193 1.13 9.01 15.57
N ARG A 194 0.44 8.28 16.46
CA ARG A 194 1.08 7.25 17.27
C ARG A 194 1.32 6.00 16.42
N ILE A 195 2.46 5.40 16.63
CA ILE A 195 2.86 4.14 16.00
C ILE A 195 2.55 3.01 16.99
N ILE A 196 1.74 2.04 16.58
CA ILE A 196 1.47 0.84 17.37
C ILE A 196 2.17 -0.33 16.65
N LEU A 197 3.18 -0.90 17.28
CA LEU A 197 3.92 -2.05 16.78
C LEU A 197 3.46 -3.32 17.49
N LEU A 198 2.94 -4.26 16.72
CA LEU A 198 2.41 -5.54 17.20
C LEU A 198 3.35 -6.66 16.75
N ASP A 199 3.53 -7.66 17.59
CA ASP A 199 4.09 -8.93 17.16
C ASP A 199 3.06 -9.66 16.28
N ALA A 200 3.42 -10.01 15.04
CA ALA A 200 2.50 -10.63 14.08
C ALA A 200 2.06 -12.05 14.48
N THR A 201 2.76 -12.69 15.43
CA THR A 201 2.44 -14.02 15.99
C THR A 201 1.64 -13.93 17.28
N ASN A 202 1.77 -12.82 18.02
CA ASN A 202 1.06 -12.59 19.28
C ASN A 202 0.65 -11.12 19.41
N LEU A 203 -0.52 -10.77 18.90
CA LEU A 203 -1.01 -9.39 18.85
C LEU A 203 -1.29 -8.76 20.23
N ASN A 204 -1.31 -9.56 21.31
CA ASN A 204 -1.34 -9.02 22.66
C ASN A 204 0.02 -8.47 23.12
N SER A 205 1.09 -8.80 22.40
CA SER A 205 2.42 -8.20 22.57
C SER A 205 2.56 -7.01 21.65
N PHE A 206 2.41 -5.82 22.19
CA PHE A 206 2.51 -4.58 21.43
C PHE A 206 3.21 -3.48 22.23
N ARG A 207 3.66 -2.45 21.53
CA ARG A 207 4.15 -1.20 22.09
C ARG A 207 3.61 -0.01 21.32
N VAL A 208 3.35 1.07 22.04
CA VAL A 208 2.91 2.34 21.47
C VAL A 208 4.05 3.35 21.53
N ILE A 209 4.28 4.03 20.42
CA ILE A 209 5.30 5.09 20.27
C ILE A 209 4.57 6.37 19.92
N ASP A 210 4.64 7.35 20.80
CA ASP A 210 4.09 8.67 20.54
C ASP A 210 5.15 9.52 19.81
N LEU A 211 4.75 10.09 18.66
CA LEU A 211 5.63 10.97 17.89
C LEU A 211 5.65 12.42 18.43
N GLY A 212 4.96 12.68 19.55
CA GLY A 212 4.92 13.99 20.21
C GLY A 212 4.23 15.07 19.35
N ARG A 213 3.26 14.71 18.53
CA ARG A 213 2.55 15.63 17.64
C ARG A 213 1.21 16.05 18.24
N THR A 214 0.83 17.28 17.94
CA THR A 214 -0.48 17.82 18.28
C THR A 214 -1.36 17.87 17.02
N GLY A 215 -2.61 17.50 17.14
CA GLY A 215 -3.59 17.51 16.05
C GLY A 215 -3.69 16.18 15.29
N SER A 216 -4.60 16.11 14.33
CA SER A 216 -4.85 14.93 13.53
C SER A 216 -3.84 14.82 12.38
N LEU A 217 -3.35 13.61 12.12
CA LEU A 217 -2.40 13.30 11.08
C LEU A 217 -3.09 12.63 9.88
N SER A 218 -3.11 13.33 8.75
CA SER A 218 -3.60 12.75 7.49
C SER A 218 -2.50 11.93 6.84
N VAL A 219 -2.49 10.62 7.12
CA VAL A 219 -1.52 9.67 6.59
C VAL A 219 -1.92 9.24 5.18
N ASN A 220 -0.98 9.34 4.25
CA ASN A 220 -1.13 8.87 2.89
C ASN A 220 -0.61 7.43 2.72
N SER A 221 0.58 7.14 3.26
CA SER A 221 1.16 5.79 3.24
C SER A 221 2.13 5.57 4.39
N VAL A 222 2.40 4.31 4.70
CA VAL A 222 3.40 3.89 5.67
C VAL A 222 4.26 2.78 5.08
N LEU A 223 5.57 2.88 5.31
CA LEU A 223 6.56 1.85 4.99
C LEU A 223 7.33 1.50 6.26
N TYR A 224 7.48 0.21 6.54
CA TYR A 224 8.29 -0.29 7.64
C TYR A 224 9.36 -1.26 7.13
N ASP A 225 10.60 -0.80 7.11
CA ASP A 225 11.74 -1.55 6.58
C ASP A 225 12.97 -1.40 7.48
N ASP A 226 13.62 -2.53 7.80
CA ASP A 226 14.84 -2.62 8.61
C ASP A 226 14.82 -1.76 9.89
N GLY A 227 13.72 -1.83 10.67
CA GLY A 227 13.55 -1.04 11.89
C GLY A 227 13.35 0.45 11.64
N ARG A 228 13.01 0.85 10.42
CA ARG A 228 12.75 2.22 10.00
C ARG A 228 11.32 2.36 9.54
N ILE A 229 10.60 3.28 10.14
CA ILE A 229 9.20 3.55 9.78
C ILE A 229 9.14 4.91 9.11
N TRP A 230 8.60 4.93 7.89
CA TRP A 230 8.41 6.11 7.07
C TRP A 230 6.91 6.34 6.92
N ILE A 231 6.45 7.50 7.30
CA ILE A 231 5.03 7.88 7.26
C ILE A 231 4.92 9.08 6.33
N SER A 232 4.34 8.91 5.15
CA SER A 232 4.02 10.04 4.29
C SER A 232 2.69 10.65 4.67
N THR A 233 2.64 11.97 4.71
CA THR A 233 1.46 12.73 5.13
C THR A 233 1.07 13.75 4.08
N ILE A 234 -0.20 14.15 4.07
CA ILE A 234 -0.71 15.15 3.10
C ILE A 234 -0.14 16.54 3.37
N ALA A 235 0.01 16.92 4.65
CA ALA A 235 0.32 18.31 5.02
C ALA A 235 1.69 18.49 5.70
N HIS A 236 2.35 17.41 6.12
CA HIS A 236 3.55 17.47 6.96
C HIS A 236 4.78 16.80 6.36
N GLY A 237 4.77 16.51 5.05
CA GLY A 237 5.86 15.81 4.39
C GLY A 237 6.02 14.37 4.86
N VAL A 238 7.25 13.91 5.00
CA VAL A 238 7.56 12.56 5.44
C VAL A 238 8.10 12.56 6.87
N ILE A 239 7.48 11.78 7.75
CA ILE A 239 7.94 11.54 9.11
C ILE A 239 8.73 10.23 9.10
N TYR A 240 9.90 10.26 9.68
CA TYR A 240 10.78 9.12 9.83
C TYR A 240 10.98 8.79 11.29
N TYR A 241 10.79 7.53 11.66
CA TYR A 241 11.11 6.99 12.97
C TYR A 241 12.11 5.83 12.84
N ASN A 242 13.16 5.84 13.65
CA ASN A 242 14.12 4.75 13.72
C ASN A 242 13.96 4.01 15.05
N GLU A 243 13.55 2.77 14.96
CA GLU A 243 13.24 1.91 16.09
C GLU A 243 14.46 1.61 16.97
N ARG A 244 15.66 1.46 16.37
CA ARG A 244 16.90 1.13 17.09
C ARG A 244 17.42 2.30 17.90
N THR A 245 17.21 3.53 17.44
CA THR A 245 17.77 4.74 18.08
C THR A 245 16.71 5.61 18.76
N GLY A 246 15.41 5.32 18.57
CA GLY A 246 14.31 6.15 19.01
C GLY A 246 14.21 7.50 18.27
N LYS A 247 15.01 7.72 17.22
CA LYS A 247 15.11 9.03 16.55
C LYS A 247 13.93 9.28 15.64
N ILE A 248 13.29 10.44 15.83
CA ILE A 248 12.25 10.97 14.98
C ILE A 248 12.81 12.11 14.13
N LYS A 249 12.46 12.18 12.86
CA LYS A 249 12.75 13.27 11.94
C LYS A 249 11.54 13.58 11.08
N GLN A 250 11.37 14.83 10.72
CA GLN A 250 10.47 15.28 9.65
C GLN A 250 11.33 15.77 8.49
N LEU A 251 11.01 15.30 7.28
CA LEU A 251 11.70 15.62 6.03
C LEU A 251 10.78 16.46 5.13
#